data_357280e8eeb0bfbc89215def39a93e65
#
_entry.id   357280e8eeb0bfbc89215def39a93e65
#
_cell.length_a   1.000
_cell.length_b   1.000
_cell.length_c   1.000
_cell.angle_alpha   90.00
_cell.angle_beta   90.00
_cell.angle_gamma   90.00
#
_symmetry.space_group_name_H-M   'P 1'
#
loop_
_entity.id
_entity.type
_entity.pdbx_description
1 polymer ?
#
loop_
_entity_poly.entity_id
_entity_poly.type
_entity_poly.pdbx_seq_one_letter_code
_entity_poly.pdbx_strand_id
1 'polypeptide(L)'
;EASSSETGFNKKFWEECSEIGMLSALISPNFNGLGGTGEDIMIVFELIGKHLVVEPFLSSGILSITSLTNSKDIETSVLDEISSASKIYAFGHSEVDTRYDETFIKTKANYKNDTVFLTGQKSFVLNGDFADKIICTARFSGNDFDQNGFGLYEIDKTHCDIRSYNTIDGYRAAELKFSEIPAKELCKNSDAYNALLETLYAGAFALSAESIGAMQVCFNMTLEYLKTREQFGKPIGSFQALQHR
;
A
#
# COMPACT_ATOMS: atom_id res chain seq x y z
N GLU A 1 12.07 -9.64 -13.51
CA GLU A 1 12.50 -8.53 -14.39
C GLU A 1 11.99 -7.18 -13.89
N ALA A 2 10.71 -7.03 -13.50
CA ALA A 2 10.16 -5.76 -12.98
C ALA A 2 10.86 -5.30 -11.69
N SER A 3 10.99 -6.17 -10.70
CA SER A 3 11.65 -5.88 -9.41
C SER A 3 13.14 -5.52 -9.54
N SER A 4 13.78 -5.90 -10.66
CA SER A 4 15.19 -5.58 -10.95
C SER A 4 15.34 -4.30 -11.79
N SER A 5 14.25 -3.65 -12.20
CA SER A 5 14.28 -2.39 -12.92
C SER A 5 14.66 -1.22 -12.01
N GLU A 6 15.07 -0.10 -12.58
CA GLU A 6 15.41 1.11 -11.83
C GLU A 6 14.25 1.61 -10.98
N THR A 7 13.02 1.49 -11.49
CA THR A 7 11.79 1.90 -10.79
C THR A 7 11.21 0.80 -9.89
N GLY A 8 11.67 -0.45 -10.00
CA GLY A 8 11.17 -1.58 -9.22
C GLY A 8 9.80 -2.12 -9.68
N PHE A 9 9.21 -1.59 -10.75
CA PHE A 9 7.95 -2.05 -11.33
C PHE A 9 7.91 -1.83 -12.86
N ASN A 10 6.95 -2.45 -13.56
CA ASN A 10 6.77 -2.26 -15.00
C ASN A 10 5.74 -1.14 -15.26
N LYS A 11 6.25 0.05 -15.59
CA LYS A 11 5.41 1.23 -15.85
C LYS A 11 4.38 0.97 -16.96
N LYS A 12 4.78 0.32 -18.05
CA LYS A 12 3.87 0.02 -19.17
C LYS A 12 2.71 -0.88 -18.74
N PHE A 13 2.99 -1.91 -17.94
CA PHE A 13 1.94 -2.79 -17.40
C PHE A 13 1.01 -2.03 -16.45
N TRP A 14 1.54 -1.13 -15.64
CA TRP A 14 0.74 -0.27 -14.77
C TRP A 14 -0.22 0.63 -15.56
N GLU A 15 0.27 1.24 -16.66
CA GLU A 15 -0.54 2.04 -17.59
C GLU A 15 -1.61 1.18 -18.28
N GLU A 16 -1.28 -0.02 -18.76
CA GLU A 16 -2.22 -0.97 -19.34
C GLU A 16 -3.32 -1.39 -18.35
N CYS A 17 -2.98 -1.60 -17.08
CA CYS A 17 -3.96 -1.88 -16.01
C CYS A 17 -4.92 -0.70 -15.80
N SER A 18 -4.44 0.53 -15.89
CA SER A 18 -5.27 1.73 -15.85
C SER A 18 -6.23 1.80 -17.04
N GLU A 19 -5.73 1.58 -18.27
CA GLU A 19 -6.53 1.64 -19.51
C GLU A 19 -7.71 0.66 -19.50
N ILE A 20 -7.55 -0.53 -18.92
CA ILE A 20 -8.65 -1.50 -18.75
C ILE A 20 -9.54 -1.24 -17.53
N GLY A 21 -9.28 -0.18 -16.79
CA GLY A 21 -10.11 0.25 -15.65
C GLY A 21 -9.84 -0.46 -14.32
N MET A 22 -8.76 -1.26 -14.19
CA MET A 22 -8.46 -1.97 -12.94
C MET A 22 -8.32 -1.04 -11.74
N LEU A 23 -7.68 0.12 -11.92
CA LEU A 23 -7.50 1.09 -10.84
C LEU A 23 -8.81 1.82 -10.53
N SER A 24 -9.63 2.11 -11.54
CA SER A 24 -10.96 2.72 -11.35
C SER A 24 -11.94 1.77 -10.65
N ALA A 25 -11.75 0.46 -10.77
CA ALA A 25 -12.56 -0.52 -10.06
C ALA A 25 -12.46 -0.40 -8.53
N LEU A 26 -11.34 0.10 -8.02
CA LEU A 26 -11.09 0.29 -6.58
C LEU A 26 -11.69 1.60 -6.04
N ILE A 27 -12.25 2.45 -6.89
CA ILE A 27 -12.78 3.77 -6.56
C ILE A 27 -14.30 3.74 -6.61
N SER A 28 -14.95 4.36 -5.60
CA SER A 28 -16.41 4.48 -5.55
C SER A 28 -16.95 5.28 -6.73
N PRO A 29 -18.17 4.97 -7.25
CA PRO A 29 -18.85 5.76 -8.29
C PRO A 29 -19.07 7.23 -7.89
N ASN A 30 -19.14 7.54 -6.60
CA ASN A 30 -19.20 8.92 -6.12
C ASN A 30 -17.96 9.75 -6.48
N PHE A 31 -16.87 9.09 -6.84
CA PHE A 31 -15.59 9.68 -7.25
C PHE A 31 -15.19 9.25 -8.67
N ASN A 32 -16.15 9.07 -9.55
CA ASN A 32 -15.95 8.63 -10.95
C ASN A 32 -15.33 7.22 -11.12
N GLY A 33 -15.33 6.40 -10.07
CA GLY A 33 -14.84 5.03 -10.14
C GLY A 33 -15.91 4.03 -10.60
N LEU A 34 -15.51 2.77 -10.75
CA LEU A 34 -16.40 1.68 -11.13
C LEU A 34 -17.09 1.00 -9.94
N GLY A 35 -16.67 1.28 -8.71
CA GLY A 35 -17.33 0.84 -7.49
C GLY A 35 -17.17 -0.64 -7.18
N GLY A 36 -15.98 -1.16 -7.36
CA GLY A 36 -15.66 -2.52 -6.97
C GLY A 36 -15.88 -2.76 -5.48
N THR A 37 -16.22 -3.99 -5.17
CA THR A 37 -16.49 -4.48 -3.81
C THR A 37 -15.26 -5.15 -3.21
N GLY A 38 -15.37 -5.61 -1.95
CA GLY A 38 -14.36 -6.47 -1.35
C GLY A 38 -14.09 -7.75 -2.14
N GLU A 39 -15.09 -8.31 -2.83
CA GLU A 39 -14.92 -9.49 -3.69
C GLU A 39 -14.01 -9.18 -4.89
N ASP A 40 -14.15 -8.01 -5.51
CA ASP A 40 -13.28 -7.58 -6.61
C ASP A 40 -11.84 -7.39 -6.15
N ILE A 41 -11.64 -6.76 -4.99
CA ILE A 41 -10.31 -6.61 -4.36
C ILE A 41 -9.70 -7.99 -4.10
N MET A 42 -10.47 -8.93 -3.54
CA MET A 42 -10.02 -10.29 -3.26
C MET A 42 -9.56 -10.99 -4.54
N ILE A 43 -10.34 -10.97 -5.61
CA ILE A 43 -10.00 -11.61 -6.89
C ILE A 43 -8.72 -11.01 -7.48
N VAL A 44 -8.61 -9.69 -7.50
CA VAL A 44 -7.42 -9.00 -8.03
C VAL A 44 -6.18 -9.35 -7.21
N PHE A 45 -6.26 -9.31 -5.88
CA PHE A 45 -5.10 -9.59 -5.03
C PHE A 45 -4.72 -11.07 -4.96
N GLU A 46 -5.66 -12.00 -5.10
CA GLU A 46 -5.32 -13.42 -5.32
C GLU A 46 -4.49 -13.60 -6.60
N LEU A 47 -4.85 -12.89 -7.69
CA LEU A 47 -4.07 -12.93 -8.93
C LEU A 47 -2.70 -12.26 -8.77
N ILE A 48 -2.60 -11.15 -8.05
CA ILE A 48 -1.33 -10.49 -7.70
C ILE A 48 -0.41 -11.47 -6.98
N GLY A 49 -0.89 -12.15 -5.94
CA GLY A 49 -0.11 -13.14 -5.21
C GLY A 49 0.24 -14.37 -6.04
N LYS A 50 -0.67 -14.84 -6.88
CA LYS A 50 -0.45 -15.97 -7.79
C LYS A 50 0.68 -15.72 -8.79
N HIS A 51 0.82 -14.48 -9.25
CA HIS A 51 1.76 -14.09 -10.30
C HIS A 51 2.95 -13.27 -9.79
N LEU A 52 3.03 -13.00 -8.48
CA LEU A 52 4.06 -12.19 -7.81
C LEU A 52 4.19 -10.81 -8.47
N VAL A 53 3.06 -10.15 -8.66
CA VAL A 53 2.97 -8.82 -9.25
C VAL A 53 3.48 -7.77 -8.26
N VAL A 54 4.39 -6.90 -8.67
CA VAL A 54 5.07 -5.91 -7.79
C VAL A 54 4.69 -4.46 -8.09
N GLU A 55 3.77 -4.25 -9.01
CA GLU A 55 3.21 -2.94 -9.33
C GLU A 55 2.49 -2.34 -8.11
N PRO A 56 2.34 -1.00 -8.01
CA PRO A 56 1.91 -0.31 -6.79
C PRO A 56 0.40 -0.45 -6.48
N PHE A 57 -0.19 -1.66 -6.70
CA PHE A 57 -1.60 -1.91 -6.40
C PHE A 57 -1.91 -1.73 -4.92
N LEU A 58 -1.05 -2.21 -4.01
CA LEU A 58 -1.27 -2.04 -2.59
C LEU A 58 -1.09 -0.59 -2.17
N SER A 59 0.05 0.03 -2.49
CA SER A 59 0.39 1.38 -2.01
C SER A 59 -0.50 2.46 -2.62
N SER A 60 -0.65 2.48 -3.95
CA SER A 60 -1.41 3.49 -4.67
C SER A 60 -2.88 3.09 -4.83
N GLY A 61 -3.13 1.83 -5.21
CA GLY A 61 -4.48 1.33 -5.51
C GLY A 61 -5.34 1.07 -4.28
N ILE A 62 -4.79 0.65 -3.15
CA ILE A 62 -5.57 0.38 -1.92
C ILE A 62 -5.31 1.43 -0.85
N LEU A 63 -4.08 1.52 -0.33
CA LEU A 63 -3.81 2.36 0.84
C LEU A 63 -4.07 3.84 0.56
N SER A 64 -3.57 4.36 -0.57
CA SER A 64 -3.75 5.77 -0.90
C SER A 64 -5.19 6.10 -1.27
N ILE A 65 -5.86 5.29 -2.10
CA ILE A 65 -7.27 5.51 -2.45
C ILE A 65 -8.15 5.46 -1.20
N THR A 66 -7.98 4.44 -0.33
CA THR A 66 -8.79 4.32 0.89
C THR A 66 -8.57 5.50 1.83
N SER A 67 -7.33 5.92 2.04
CA SER A 67 -7.04 7.08 2.89
C SER A 67 -7.63 8.38 2.35
N LEU A 68 -7.59 8.58 1.03
CA LEU A 68 -8.15 9.73 0.36
C LEU A 68 -9.69 9.72 0.42
N THR A 69 -10.34 8.63 0.04
CA THR A 69 -11.82 8.54 0.00
C THR A 69 -12.49 8.63 1.37
N ASN A 70 -11.76 8.30 2.44
CA ASN A 70 -12.20 8.49 3.83
C ASN A 70 -11.78 9.86 4.42
N SER A 71 -11.07 10.69 3.65
CA SER A 71 -10.77 12.07 4.05
C SER A 71 -11.93 12.99 3.68
N LYS A 72 -12.06 14.11 4.41
CA LYS A 72 -13.04 15.16 4.07
C LYS A 72 -12.51 16.01 2.91
N ASP A 73 -13.45 16.48 2.09
CA ASP A 73 -13.19 17.49 1.04
C ASP A 73 -12.14 17.08 -0.01
N ILE A 74 -12.11 15.77 -0.37
CA ILE A 74 -11.22 15.32 -1.42
C ILE A 74 -11.67 15.83 -2.80
N GLU A 75 -10.73 16.35 -3.56
CA GLU A 75 -10.94 16.69 -4.95
C GLU A 75 -10.93 15.41 -5.81
N THR A 76 -11.97 15.19 -6.60
CA THR A 76 -12.08 14.01 -7.49
C THR A 76 -10.87 13.90 -8.43
N SER A 77 -10.29 15.03 -8.84
CA SER A 77 -9.10 15.10 -9.68
C SER A 77 -7.90 14.32 -9.14
N VAL A 78 -7.77 14.21 -7.82
CA VAL A 78 -6.69 13.43 -7.18
C VAL A 78 -6.88 11.93 -7.40
N LEU A 79 -8.11 11.45 -7.34
CA LEU A 79 -8.44 10.06 -7.63
C LEU A 79 -8.34 9.76 -9.14
N ASP A 80 -8.66 10.73 -9.99
CA ASP A 80 -8.47 10.65 -11.45
C ASP A 80 -6.97 10.53 -11.80
N GLU A 81 -6.08 11.22 -11.09
CA GLU A 81 -4.63 11.07 -11.26
C GLU A 81 -4.14 9.65 -10.96
N ILE A 82 -4.68 9.01 -9.91
CA ILE A 82 -4.34 7.61 -9.56
C ILE A 82 -4.94 6.65 -10.57
N SER A 83 -6.23 6.79 -10.87
CA SER A 83 -6.96 5.86 -11.75
C SER A 83 -6.45 5.88 -13.18
N SER A 84 -5.97 7.03 -13.67
CA SER A 84 -5.32 7.18 -14.98
C SER A 84 -3.84 6.79 -15.01
N ALA A 85 -3.28 6.29 -13.89
CA ALA A 85 -1.86 6.01 -13.73
C ALA A 85 -0.93 7.21 -14.02
N SER A 86 -1.46 8.43 -14.05
CA SER A 86 -0.67 9.65 -14.31
C SER A 86 0.20 10.03 -13.11
N LYS A 87 -0.22 9.67 -11.90
CA LYS A 87 0.57 9.77 -10.67
C LYS A 87 0.45 8.52 -9.82
N ILE A 88 1.53 8.22 -9.12
CA ILE A 88 1.61 7.17 -8.12
C ILE A 88 1.63 7.83 -6.74
N TYR A 89 0.75 7.34 -5.86
CA TYR A 89 0.69 7.76 -4.48
C TYR A 89 1.22 6.65 -3.56
N ALA A 90 1.84 7.04 -2.45
CA ALA A 90 2.23 6.11 -1.40
C ALA A 90 1.66 6.54 -0.05
N PHE A 91 1.50 5.58 0.86
CA PHE A 91 0.99 5.82 2.21
C PHE A 91 2.08 5.62 3.24
N GLY A 92 2.42 6.67 3.98
CA GLY A 92 3.47 6.71 4.99
C GLY A 92 2.90 6.93 6.39
N HIS A 93 2.66 5.83 7.12
CA HIS A 93 2.18 5.90 8.51
C HIS A 93 3.25 5.46 9.51
N SER A 94 3.85 4.29 9.28
CA SER A 94 4.81 3.67 10.20
C SER A 94 6.02 4.56 10.49
N GLU A 95 6.51 4.50 11.73
CA GLU A 95 7.73 5.18 12.20
C GLU A 95 8.64 4.16 12.90
N VAL A 96 9.89 4.48 13.14
CA VAL A 96 10.92 3.53 13.63
C VAL A 96 10.50 2.78 14.91
N ASP A 97 9.77 3.43 15.80
CA ASP A 97 9.39 2.86 17.11
C ASP A 97 7.92 2.40 17.18
N THR A 98 7.19 2.37 16.06
CA THR A 98 5.73 2.15 16.03
C THR A 98 5.29 0.82 16.66
N ARG A 99 6.05 -0.26 16.50
CA ARG A 99 5.75 -1.60 17.06
C ARG A 99 4.30 -2.06 16.83
N TYR A 100 3.73 -1.75 15.67
CA TYR A 100 2.34 -2.07 15.28
C TYR A 100 1.24 -1.32 16.06
N ASP A 101 1.58 -0.25 16.79
CA ASP A 101 0.59 0.64 17.41
C ASP A 101 0.16 1.70 16.38
N GLU A 102 -1.11 1.67 15.97
CA GLU A 102 -1.65 2.56 14.94
C GLU A 102 -1.78 4.01 15.41
N THR A 103 -1.72 4.27 16.71
CA THR A 103 -1.81 5.64 17.25
C THR A 103 -0.44 6.31 17.42
N PHE A 104 0.64 5.54 17.33
CA PHE A 104 2.00 6.06 17.53
C PHE A 104 2.46 6.93 16.38
N ILE A 105 2.49 8.24 16.60
CA ILE A 105 2.88 9.24 15.61
C ILE A 105 3.77 10.31 16.26
N LYS A 106 5.06 10.29 15.96
CA LYS A 106 6.05 11.31 16.38
C LYS A 106 6.24 12.43 15.36
N THR A 107 6.00 12.17 14.08
CA THR A 107 6.03 13.19 13.01
C THR A 107 5.14 14.36 13.41
N LYS A 108 5.66 15.59 13.33
CA LYS A 108 4.95 16.80 13.77
C LYS A 108 4.39 17.60 12.60
N ALA A 109 3.17 18.13 12.80
CA ALA A 109 2.54 19.07 11.91
C ALA A 109 2.46 20.43 12.63
N ASN A 110 3.07 21.46 12.05
CA ASN A 110 3.11 22.82 12.59
C ASN A 110 2.39 23.77 11.62
N TYR A 111 1.44 24.53 12.15
CA TYR A 111 0.68 25.51 11.37
C TYR A 111 1.35 26.89 11.45
N LYS A 112 1.62 27.50 10.29
CA LYS A 112 2.16 28.85 10.15
C LYS A 112 1.33 29.59 9.09
N ASN A 113 0.57 30.60 9.48
CA ASN A 113 -0.22 31.43 8.56
C ASN A 113 -1.04 30.62 7.53
N ASP A 114 -1.95 29.78 7.98
CA ASP A 114 -2.82 28.89 7.17
C ASP A 114 -2.09 27.81 6.34
N THR A 115 -0.78 27.70 6.45
CA THR A 115 0.00 26.64 5.82
C THR A 115 0.50 25.66 6.88
N VAL A 116 0.37 24.38 6.61
CA VAL A 116 0.91 23.32 7.47
C VAL A 116 2.29 22.87 6.97
N PHE A 117 3.20 22.70 7.91
CA PHE A 117 4.56 22.21 7.65
C PHE A 117 4.80 20.95 8.46
N LEU A 118 5.37 19.92 7.82
CA LEU A 118 5.70 18.67 8.48
C LEU A 118 7.20 18.55 8.76
N THR A 119 7.50 17.96 9.92
CA THR A 119 8.86 17.58 10.33
C THR A 119 8.83 16.22 10.98
N GLY A 120 9.66 15.30 10.51
CA GLY A 120 9.72 13.94 11.05
C GLY A 120 10.31 12.93 10.08
N GLN A 121 9.93 11.69 10.29
CA GLN A 121 10.35 10.57 9.43
C GLN A 121 9.27 9.52 9.34
N LYS A 122 9.22 8.81 8.20
CA LYS A 122 8.38 7.64 8.00
C LYS A 122 9.23 6.46 7.58
N SER A 123 8.91 5.30 8.12
CA SER A 123 9.60 4.04 7.86
C SER A 123 8.74 3.12 7.03
N PHE A 124 9.39 2.28 6.22
CA PHE A 124 8.72 1.25 5.45
C PHE A 124 7.55 1.79 4.60
N VAL A 125 7.80 2.90 3.90
CA VAL A 125 6.82 3.44 2.96
C VAL A 125 6.92 2.67 1.65
N LEU A 126 5.96 1.77 1.39
CA LEU A 126 5.90 0.98 0.16
C LEU A 126 5.83 1.91 -1.05
N ASN A 127 6.71 1.68 -2.02
CA ASN A 127 6.87 2.46 -3.23
C ASN A 127 7.14 3.97 -3.00
N GLY A 128 7.54 4.36 -1.79
CA GLY A 128 7.82 5.75 -1.43
C GLY A 128 8.96 6.40 -2.20
N ASP A 129 9.84 5.61 -2.78
CA ASP A 129 10.98 6.10 -3.57
C ASP A 129 10.60 6.54 -4.99
N PHE A 130 9.57 5.97 -5.58
CA PHE A 130 9.11 6.36 -6.92
C PHE A 130 7.69 6.98 -6.95
N ALA A 131 6.95 6.99 -5.83
CA ALA A 131 5.69 7.71 -5.74
C ALA A 131 5.87 9.21 -6.04
N ASP A 132 4.90 9.85 -6.65
CA ASP A 132 4.89 11.30 -6.89
C ASP A 132 4.46 12.06 -5.64
N LYS A 133 3.50 11.52 -4.92
CA LYS A 133 2.91 12.07 -3.70
C LYS A 133 2.89 11.04 -2.58
N ILE A 134 3.03 11.53 -1.36
CA ILE A 134 2.94 10.70 -0.15
C ILE A 134 1.80 11.22 0.72
N ILE A 135 0.89 10.33 1.10
CA ILE A 135 -0.09 10.60 2.14
C ILE A 135 0.51 10.12 3.46
N CYS A 136 0.66 11.00 4.43
CA CYS A 136 1.26 10.60 5.69
C CYS A 136 0.51 11.15 6.91
N THR A 137 0.64 10.43 8.03
CA THR A 137 0.15 10.88 9.33
C THR A 137 1.13 11.84 9.98
N ALA A 138 0.64 12.89 10.62
CA ALA A 138 1.45 13.76 11.46
C ALA A 138 0.63 14.36 12.60
N ARG A 139 1.28 14.61 13.72
CA ARG A 139 0.66 15.06 14.96
C ARG A 139 0.83 16.57 15.14
N PHE A 140 -0.28 17.26 15.37
CA PHE A 140 -0.29 18.70 15.63
C PHE A 140 -0.49 19.02 17.11
N SER A 141 -0.97 18.09 17.94
CA SER A 141 -1.16 18.25 19.41
C SER A 141 -1.21 16.91 20.14
N GLY A 142 -1.15 16.94 21.45
CA GLY A 142 -1.23 15.74 22.30
C GLY A 142 0.07 14.94 22.37
N ASN A 143 -0.04 13.72 22.93
CA ASN A 143 1.06 12.78 23.07
C ASN A 143 1.14 11.81 21.88
N ASP A 144 2.27 11.14 21.72
CA ASP A 144 2.56 10.31 20.56
C ASP A 144 1.57 9.13 20.36
N PHE A 145 0.84 8.72 21.39
CA PHE A 145 -0.14 7.61 21.39
C PHE A 145 -1.61 8.08 21.45
N ASP A 146 -1.88 9.38 21.43
CA ASP A 146 -3.25 9.87 21.52
C ASP A 146 -4.02 9.59 20.22
N GLN A 147 -5.26 9.11 20.30
CA GLN A 147 -6.15 8.89 19.15
C GLN A 147 -6.58 10.19 18.45
N ASN A 148 -6.51 11.31 19.17
CA ASN A 148 -6.77 12.66 18.64
C ASN A 148 -5.47 13.46 18.56
N GLY A 149 -5.50 14.61 17.91
CA GLY A 149 -4.35 15.50 17.80
C GLY A 149 -3.41 15.15 16.65
N PHE A 150 -3.82 14.32 15.71
CA PHE A 150 -3.10 14.07 14.46
C PHE A 150 -4.02 14.24 13.24
N GLY A 151 -3.41 14.29 12.07
CA GLY A 151 -4.08 14.39 10.77
C GLY A 151 -3.41 13.54 9.70
N LEU A 152 -4.11 13.41 8.57
CA LEU A 152 -3.57 12.94 7.30
C LEU A 152 -3.19 14.14 6.45
N TYR A 153 -2.04 14.05 5.82
CA TYR A 153 -1.46 15.14 5.02
C TYR A 153 -0.86 14.59 3.73
N GLU A 154 -1.08 15.31 2.63
CA GLU A 154 -0.38 15.06 1.37
C GLU A 154 0.90 15.90 1.31
N ILE A 155 2.00 15.27 0.95
CA ILE A 155 3.30 15.91 0.72
C ILE A 155 3.86 15.53 -0.65
N ASP A 156 4.69 16.40 -1.21
CA ASP A 156 5.44 16.12 -2.41
C ASP A 156 6.73 15.39 -2.05
N LYS A 157 6.98 14.27 -2.71
CA LYS A 157 8.18 13.44 -2.50
C LYS A 157 9.48 14.24 -2.67
N THR A 158 9.49 15.23 -3.58
CA THR A 158 10.69 16.04 -3.88
C THR A 158 11.24 16.81 -2.69
N HIS A 159 10.42 17.00 -1.65
CA HIS A 159 10.83 17.64 -0.41
C HIS A 159 11.42 16.67 0.63
N CYS A 160 11.49 15.37 0.33
CA CYS A 160 11.93 14.35 1.26
C CYS A 160 13.38 13.92 0.98
N ASP A 161 14.14 13.65 2.04
CA ASP A 161 15.36 12.83 1.97
C ASP A 161 14.93 11.36 1.99
N ILE A 162 15.27 10.62 0.94
CA ILE A 162 14.75 9.28 0.66
C ILE A 162 15.88 8.26 0.67
N ARG A 163 15.74 7.23 1.50
CA ARG A 163 16.58 6.04 1.46
C ARG A 163 15.75 4.85 1.00
N SER A 164 15.88 4.46 -0.25
CA SER A 164 15.18 3.31 -0.84
C SER A 164 15.89 1.99 -0.57
N TYR A 165 15.13 0.91 -0.55
CA TYR A 165 15.62 -0.46 -0.47
C TYR A 165 14.60 -1.47 -1.03
N ASN A 166 15.10 -2.65 -1.44
CA ASN A 166 14.25 -3.74 -1.87
C ASN A 166 13.82 -4.58 -0.67
N THR A 167 12.59 -5.03 -0.68
CA THR A 167 12.09 -6.03 0.26
C THR A 167 12.30 -7.44 -0.29
N ILE A 168 12.23 -8.46 0.58
CA ILE A 168 12.52 -9.85 0.17
C ILE A 168 11.48 -10.41 -0.80
N ASP A 169 10.28 -9.89 -0.78
CA ASP A 169 9.15 -10.23 -1.64
C ASP A 169 9.18 -9.54 -3.01
N GLY A 170 10.21 -8.73 -3.26
CA GLY A 170 10.43 -8.05 -4.53
C GLY A 170 9.82 -6.66 -4.65
N TYR A 171 9.09 -6.19 -3.64
CA TYR A 171 8.64 -4.80 -3.58
C TYR A 171 9.79 -3.82 -3.29
N ARG A 172 9.51 -2.53 -3.43
CA ARG A 172 10.40 -1.47 -2.98
C ARG A 172 9.74 -0.71 -1.82
N ALA A 173 10.58 -0.31 -0.87
CA ALA A 173 10.17 0.54 0.22
C ALA A 173 11.20 1.65 0.46
N ALA A 174 10.81 2.67 1.18
CA ALA A 174 11.68 3.79 1.51
C ALA A 174 11.53 4.22 2.97
N GLU A 175 12.64 4.69 3.52
CA GLU A 175 12.66 5.58 4.68
C GLU A 175 12.56 7.02 4.16
N LEU A 176 11.62 7.78 4.68
CA LEU A 176 11.45 9.19 4.34
C LEU A 176 11.81 10.04 5.53
N LYS A 177 12.64 11.07 5.31
CA LYS A 177 12.96 12.07 6.33
C LYS A 177 12.72 13.46 5.75
N PHE A 178 12.10 14.32 6.54
CA PHE A 178 11.75 15.66 6.10
C PHE A 178 11.74 16.66 7.26
N SER A 179 12.02 17.92 6.93
CA SER A 179 12.09 19.01 7.90
C SER A 179 11.46 20.27 7.35
N GLU A 180 10.41 20.76 8.02
CA GLU A 180 9.65 21.95 7.65
C GLU A 180 9.18 21.97 6.18
N ILE A 181 8.71 20.82 5.67
CA ILE A 181 8.18 20.76 4.30
C ILE A 181 6.70 21.18 4.28
N PRO A 182 6.25 21.87 3.23
CA PRO A 182 4.84 22.22 3.09
C PRO A 182 4.00 20.97 2.84
N ALA A 183 2.78 20.96 3.39
CA ALA A 183 1.84 19.87 3.22
C ALA A 183 0.42 20.39 3.01
N LYS A 184 -0.43 19.57 2.34
CA LYS A 184 -1.87 19.79 2.23
C LYS A 184 -2.56 18.94 3.30
N GLU A 185 -3.34 19.56 4.19
CA GLU A 185 -4.19 18.85 5.15
C GLU A 185 -5.34 18.16 4.41
N LEU A 186 -5.57 16.89 4.69
CA LEU A 186 -6.66 16.08 4.14
C LEU A 186 -7.80 15.92 5.16
N CYS A 187 -7.46 15.54 6.37
CA CYS A 187 -8.39 15.44 7.51
C CYS A 187 -7.62 15.40 8.83
N LYS A 188 -8.31 15.55 9.96
CA LYS A 188 -7.71 15.56 11.29
C LYS A 188 -8.64 15.00 12.38
N ASN A 189 -8.05 14.69 13.56
CA ASN A 189 -8.73 14.15 14.73
C ASN A 189 -9.47 12.84 14.43
N SER A 190 -10.75 12.73 14.81
CA SER A 190 -11.56 11.53 14.63
C SER A 190 -11.69 11.11 13.16
N ASP A 191 -11.75 12.06 12.23
CA ASP A 191 -11.83 11.74 10.81
C ASP A 191 -10.51 11.12 10.32
N ALA A 192 -9.36 11.65 10.75
CA ALA A 192 -8.06 11.09 10.43
C ALA A 192 -7.86 9.70 11.06
N TYR A 193 -8.33 9.49 12.28
CA TYR A 193 -8.27 8.19 12.93
C TYR A 193 -9.12 7.15 12.21
N ASN A 194 -10.34 7.49 11.83
CA ASN A 194 -11.21 6.60 11.06
C ASN A 194 -10.62 6.30 9.68
N ALA A 195 -10.14 7.31 8.96
CA ALA A 195 -9.50 7.12 7.67
C ALA A 195 -8.24 6.24 7.77
N LEU A 196 -7.44 6.39 8.82
CA LEU A 196 -6.29 5.54 9.11
C LEU A 196 -6.70 4.09 9.33
N LEU A 197 -7.69 3.82 10.19
CA LEU A 197 -8.15 2.46 10.48
C LEU A 197 -8.70 1.77 9.22
N GLU A 198 -9.56 2.45 8.47
CA GLU A 198 -10.10 1.92 7.20
C GLU A 198 -8.97 1.61 6.21
N THR A 199 -7.95 2.47 6.14
CA THR A 199 -6.77 2.24 5.28
C THR A 199 -6.00 0.99 5.70
N LEU A 200 -5.73 0.83 7.00
CA LEU A 200 -5.02 -0.34 7.52
C LEU A 200 -5.81 -1.64 7.34
N TYR A 201 -7.14 -1.60 7.54
CA TYR A 201 -8.00 -2.77 7.33
C TYR A 201 -8.09 -3.15 5.85
N ALA A 202 -8.23 -2.18 4.95
CA ALA A 202 -8.23 -2.44 3.51
C ALA A 202 -6.89 -3.05 3.05
N GLY A 203 -5.77 -2.54 3.55
CA GLY A 203 -4.45 -3.09 3.29
C GLY A 203 -4.29 -4.52 3.81
N ALA A 204 -4.71 -4.80 5.05
CA ALA A 204 -4.66 -6.14 5.64
C ALA A 204 -5.54 -7.13 4.88
N PHE A 205 -6.72 -6.71 4.43
CA PHE A 205 -7.61 -7.51 3.61
C PHE A 205 -6.97 -7.87 2.26
N ALA A 206 -6.42 -6.89 1.56
CA ALA A 206 -5.75 -7.07 0.28
C ALA A 206 -4.55 -8.03 0.40
N LEU A 207 -3.68 -7.83 1.40
CA LEU A 207 -2.53 -8.72 1.66
C LEU A 207 -2.95 -10.14 2.05
N SER A 208 -4.09 -10.31 2.72
CA SER A 208 -4.62 -11.64 3.04
C SER A 208 -5.02 -12.39 1.77
N ALA A 209 -5.68 -11.71 0.83
CA ALA A 209 -6.04 -12.27 -0.47
C ALA A 209 -4.79 -12.61 -1.31
N GLU A 210 -3.81 -11.71 -1.36
CA GLU A 210 -2.52 -11.94 -2.01
C GLU A 210 -1.81 -13.19 -1.47
N SER A 211 -1.80 -13.34 -0.13
CA SER A 211 -1.21 -14.50 0.53
C SER A 211 -1.90 -15.81 0.11
N ILE A 212 -3.24 -15.81 -0.03
CA ILE A 212 -4.01 -16.97 -0.49
C ILE A 212 -3.59 -17.34 -1.92
N GLY A 213 -3.45 -16.36 -2.81
CA GLY A 213 -3.00 -16.57 -4.18
C GLY A 213 -1.62 -17.23 -4.25
N ALA A 214 -0.64 -16.72 -3.49
CA ALA A 214 0.70 -17.28 -3.40
C ALA A 214 0.69 -18.69 -2.81
N MET A 215 -0.04 -18.93 -1.73
CA MET A 215 -0.18 -20.25 -1.10
C MET A 215 -0.79 -21.28 -2.06
N GLN A 216 -1.79 -20.89 -2.86
CA GLN A 216 -2.40 -21.77 -3.85
C GLN A 216 -1.40 -22.24 -4.91
N VAL A 217 -0.51 -21.36 -5.36
CA VAL A 217 0.57 -21.75 -6.30
C VAL A 217 1.54 -22.73 -5.65
N CYS A 218 1.99 -22.42 -4.43
CA CYS A 218 2.87 -23.31 -3.67
C CYS A 218 2.25 -24.71 -3.47
N PHE A 219 0.96 -24.73 -3.13
CA PHE A 219 0.20 -25.98 -2.98
C PHE A 219 0.16 -26.79 -4.28
N ASN A 220 -0.22 -26.15 -5.39
CA ASN A 220 -0.32 -26.81 -6.69
C ASN A 220 1.04 -27.34 -7.16
N MET A 221 2.11 -26.54 -7.03
CA MET A 221 3.47 -26.96 -7.37
C MET A 221 3.93 -28.15 -6.52
N THR A 222 3.63 -28.14 -5.22
CA THR A 222 3.94 -29.24 -4.31
C THR A 222 3.20 -30.50 -4.72
N LEU A 223 1.91 -30.40 -5.03
CA LEU A 223 1.09 -31.53 -5.45
C LEU A 223 1.63 -32.17 -6.74
N GLU A 224 1.98 -31.36 -7.74
CA GLU A 224 2.58 -31.87 -8.99
C GLU A 224 3.96 -32.49 -8.76
N TYR A 225 4.76 -31.89 -7.88
CA TYR A 225 6.05 -32.45 -7.51
C TYR A 225 5.92 -33.84 -6.83
N LEU A 226 4.92 -33.98 -5.92
CA LEU A 226 4.64 -35.28 -5.26
C LEU A 226 4.22 -36.39 -6.24
N LYS A 227 3.54 -36.01 -7.34
CA LYS A 227 3.13 -36.96 -8.38
C LYS A 227 4.26 -37.38 -9.32
N THR A 228 5.22 -36.48 -9.54
CA THR A 228 6.26 -36.65 -10.56
C THR A 228 7.61 -37.09 -9.99
N ARG A 229 7.95 -36.68 -8.76
CA ARG A 229 9.22 -37.03 -8.12
C ARG A 229 9.23 -38.47 -7.66
N GLU A 230 10.15 -39.28 -8.18
CA GLU A 230 10.35 -40.65 -7.75
C GLU A 230 11.51 -40.80 -6.76
N GLN A 231 11.26 -41.53 -5.70
CA GLN A 231 12.28 -42.04 -4.75
C GLN A 231 11.85 -43.43 -4.24
N PHE A 232 12.81 -44.28 -3.96
CA PHE A 232 12.57 -45.66 -3.53
C PHE A 232 11.70 -46.46 -4.53
N GLY A 233 11.87 -46.19 -5.83
CA GLY A 233 11.22 -46.90 -6.92
C GLY A 233 9.74 -46.52 -7.18
N LYS A 234 9.26 -45.43 -6.63
CA LYS A 234 7.86 -44.94 -6.84
C LYS A 234 7.73 -43.45 -6.59
N PRO A 235 6.63 -42.81 -7.11
CA PRO A 235 6.33 -41.42 -6.79
C PRO A 235 6.23 -41.19 -5.29
N ILE A 236 6.84 -40.10 -4.79
CA ILE A 236 6.89 -39.82 -3.34
C ILE A 236 5.49 -39.56 -2.76
N GLY A 237 4.53 -39.05 -3.54
CA GLY A 237 3.14 -38.89 -3.14
C GLY A 237 2.39 -40.20 -2.85
N SER A 238 2.99 -41.41 -3.18
CA SER A 238 2.42 -42.70 -2.82
C SER A 238 2.68 -43.09 -1.36
N PHE A 239 3.51 -42.35 -0.63
CA PHE A 239 3.78 -42.63 0.78
C PHE A 239 2.69 -42.07 1.67
N GLN A 240 2.11 -42.88 2.56
CA GLN A 240 0.98 -42.48 3.43
C GLN A 240 1.28 -41.24 4.27
N ALA A 241 2.52 -41.07 4.74
CA ALA A 241 2.93 -39.90 5.49
C ALA A 241 2.72 -38.56 4.76
N LEU A 242 2.74 -38.58 3.41
CA LEU A 242 2.48 -37.39 2.59
C LEU A 242 1.01 -37.29 2.14
N GLN A 243 0.31 -38.41 1.99
CA GLN A 243 -1.10 -38.44 1.62
C GLN A 243 -2.01 -37.94 2.73
N HIS A 244 -1.58 -38.06 3.99
CA HIS A 244 -2.37 -37.68 5.16
C HIS A 244 -2.20 -36.18 5.55
N ARG A 245 -1.41 -35.42 4.83
CA ARG A 245 -1.21 -33.97 5.00
C ARG A 245 -1.89 -33.16 3.93
#